data_a7ce70d06558b06053ba11d0f3dfa7bf
#
_entry.id   a7ce70d06558b06053ba11d0f3dfa7bf
#
_cell.length_a   1.000
_cell.length_b   1.000
_cell.length_c   1.000
_cell.angle_alpha   90.00
_cell.angle_beta   90.00
_cell.angle_gamma   90.00
#
_symmetry.space_group_name_H-M   'P 1'
#
loop_
_entity.id
_entity.type
_entity.pdbx_description
1 polymer ?
#
loop_
_entity_poly.entity_id
_entity_poly.type
_entity_poly.pdbx_seq_one_letter_code
_entity_poly.pdbx_strand_id
1 'polypeptide(L)'
;MQKGLELAEKLECWFMEYFPTSQRKDIAQSMIFELQDKLVEKEYLSSKLYYDLGSYSGNASYSSTRNNYLAAIVTAQNVLKEYPYTKMREELSILILRAKYHMAKESVLEKREDRMRETVDEYYAFKNEFPESKYMKEVEVIYADVSKYISTDEE
;
A
#
# COMPACT_ATOMS: atom_id res chain seq x y z
N MET A 1 -9.67 14.55 9.05
CA MET A 1 -8.84 15.05 7.94
C MET A 1 -9.50 14.85 6.58
N GLN A 2 -10.02 13.67 6.25
CA GLN A 2 -10.72 13.39 4.99
C GLN A 2 -11.84 14.39 4.65
N LYS A 3 -12.73 14.67 5.60
CA LYS A 3 -13.80 15.69 5.42
C LYS A 3 -13.29 17.10 5.07
N GLY A 4 -12.10 17.45 5.55
CA GLY A 4 -11.47 18.75 5.24
C GLY A 4 -10.94 18.77 3.80
N LEU A 5 -10.38 17.66 3.32
CA LEU A 5 -9.94 17.54 1.93
C LEU A 5 -11.12 17.54 0.96
N GLU A 6 -12.16 16.75 1.23
CA GLU A 6 -13.40 16.74 0.42
C GLU A 6 -14.03 18.14 0.32
N LEU A 7 -13.98 18.92 1.41
CA LEU A 7 -14.46 20.30 1.40
C LEU A 7 -13.54 21.21 0.57
N ALA A 8 -12.22 21.03 0.67
CA ALA A 8 -11.26 21.79 -0.11
C ALA A 8 -11.38 21.51 -1.61
N GLU A 9 -11.55 20.23 -2.01
CA GLU A 9 -11.77 19.83 -3.40
C GLU A 9 -13.09 20.38 -3.95
N LYS A 10 -14.18 20.39 -3.17
CA LYS A 10 -15.44 21.02 -3.54
C LYS A 10 -15.32 22.52 -3.72
N LEU A 11 -14.58 23.21 -2.83
CA LEU A 11 -14.33 24.63 -2.92
C LEU A 11 -13.46 24.99 -4.13
N GLU A 12 -12.48 24.14 -4.47
CA GLU A 12 -11.66 24.33 -5.66
C GLU A 12 -12.51 24.18 -6.93
N CYS A 13 -13.31 23.10 -7.02
CA CYS A 13 -14.20 22.87 -8.14
C CYS A 13 -15.13 24.09 -8.34
N TRP A 14 -15.75 24.58 -7.27
CA TRP A 14 -16.57 25.77 -7.28
C TRP A 14 -15.77 27.01 -7.72
N PHE A 15 -14.56 27.21 -7.17
CA PHE A 15 -13.73 28.36 -7.52
C PHE A 15 -13.31 28.33 -9.00
N MET A 16 -12.98 27.14 -9.53
CA MET A 16 -12.61 26.97 -10.94
C MET A 16 -13.78 27.24 -11.89
N GLU A 17 -15.00 26.89 -11.47
CA GLU A 17 -16.22 27.12 -12.23
C GLU A 17 -16.58 28.62 -12.29
N TYR A 18 -16.48 29.34 -11.17
CA TYR A 18 -16.84 30.76 -11.09
C TYR A 18 -15.72 31.72 -11.52
N PHE A 19 -14.46 31.31 -11.41
CA PHE A 19 -13.30 32.16 -11.70
C PHE A 19 -12.28 31.48 -12.61
N PRO A 20 -12.65 31.06 -13.84
CA PRO A 20 -11.80 30.25 -14.70
C PRO A 20 -10.51 30.96 -15.16
N THR A 21 -10.50 32.29 -15.16
CA THR A 21 -9.35 33.11 -15.57
C THR A 21 -8.50 33.67 -14.42
N SER A 22 -8.78 33.23 -13.18
CA SER A 22 -8.07 33.74 -12.02
C SER A 22 -6.63 33.24 -11.97
N GLN A 23 -5.67 34.16 -11.77
CA GLN A 23 -4.25 33.85 -11.54
C GLN A 23 -4.01 33.03 -10.25
N ARG A 24 -5.01 32.94 -9.36
CA ARG A 24 -4.93 32.15 -8.10
C ARG A 24 -5.33 30.68 -8.27
N LYS A 25 -5.76 30.28 -9.45
CA LYS A 25 -6.16 28.92 -9.75
C LYS A 25 -5.00 27.94 -9.51
N ASP A 26 -3.82 28.22 -10.03
CA ASP A 26 -2.64 27.37 -9.89
C ASP A 26 -2.19 27.26 -8.43
N ILE A 27 -2.37 28.34 -7.66
CA ILE A 27 -2.07 28.33 -6.22
C ILE A 27 -3.04 27.43 -5.46
N ALA A 28 -4.34 27.54 -5.73
CA ALA A 28 -5.36 26.71 -5.11
C ALA A 28 -5.12 25.23 -5.42
N GLN A 29 -4.84 24.89 -6.67
CA GLN A 29 -4.56 23.54 -7.11
C GLN A 29 -3.29 22.96 -6.46
N SER A 30 -2.21 23.75 -6.36
CA SER A 30 -0.98 23.32 -5.68
C SER A 30 -1.20 23.06 -4.19
N MET A 31 -2.03 23.85 -3.51
CA MET A 31 -2.38 23.61 -2.10
C MET A 31 -3.15 22.30 -1.90
N ILE A 32 -4.03 21.95 -2.81
CA ILE A 32 -4.77 20.67 -2.73
C ILE A 32 -3.83 19.49 -2.94
N PHE A 33 -2.95 19.55 -3.93
CA PHE A 33 -1.94 18.50 -4.11
C PHE A 33 -1.04 18.35 -2.88
N GLU A 34 -0.65 19.45 -2.23
CA GLU A 34 0.11 19.40 -0.98
C GLU A 34 -0.68 18.73 0.16
N LEU A 35 -1.97 19.02 0.26
CA LEU A 35 -2.84 18.38 1.26
C LEU A 35 -3.03 16.89 0.97
N GLN A 36 -3.20 16.49 -0.29
CA GLN A 36 -3.28 15.11 -0.71
C GLN A 36 -1.98 14.35 -0.41
N ASP A 37 -0.81 14.92 -0.74
CA ASP A 37 0.49 14.34 -0.41
C ASP A 37 0.65 14.10 1.11
N LYS A 38 0.25 15.05 1.95
CA LYS A 38 0.28 14.89 3.42
C LYS A 38 -0.68 13.80 3.93
N LEU A 39 -1.84 13.68 3.29
CA LEU A 39 -2.80 12.64 3.64
C LEU A 39 -2.27 11.25 3.27
N VAL A 40 -1.70 11.11 2.07
CA VAL A 40 -1.05 9.89 1.63
C VAL A 40 0.11 9.51 2.55
N GLU A 41 0.96 10.47 2.94
CA GLU A 41 2.06 10.22 3.88
C GLU A 41 1.54 9.70 5.22
N LYS A 42 0.47 10.28 5.76
CA LYS A 42 -0.16 9.81 7.00
C LYS A 42 -0.65 8.37 6.87
N GLU A 43 -1.34 8.04 5.79
CA GLU A 43 -1.87 6.68 5.56
C GLU A 43 -0.73 5.67 5.29
N TYR A 44 0.35 6.09 4.62
CA TYR A 44 1.56 5.29 4.49
C TYR A 44 2.17 4.97 5.86
N LEU A 45 2.31 5.96 6.73
CA LEU A 45 2.83 5.75 8.09
C LEU A 45 1.91 4.82 8.91
N SER A 46 0.60 4.93 8.74
CA SER A 46 -0.37 4.01 9.35
C SER A 46 -0.19 2.57 8.84
N SER A 47 -0.08 2.41 7.52
CA SER A 47 0.17 1.10 6.90
C SER A 47 1.50 0.50 7.36
N LYS A 48 2.56 1.32 7.41
CA LYS A 48 3.87 0.92 7.90
C LYS A 48 3.82 0.50 9.38
N LEU A 49 3.10 1.22 10.21
CA LEU A 49 2.90 0.85 11.62
C LEU A 49 2.25 -0.53 11.75
N TYR A 50 1.21 -0.81 10.97
CA TYR A 50 0.59 -2.14 10.95
C TYR A 50 1.58 -3.22 10.50
N TYR A 51 2.39 -2.93 9.48
CA TYR A 51 3.44 -3.84 9.02
C TYR A 51 4.49 -4.10 10.12
N ASP A 52 4.97 -3.06 10.78
CA ASP A 52 5.99 -3.16 11.85
C ASP A 52 5.44 -3.89 13.09
N LEU A 53 4.15 -3.81 13.36
CA LEU A 53 3.47 -4.60 14.39
C LEU A 53 3.38 -6.09 14.00
N GLY A 54 3.29 -6.40 12.72
CA GLY A 54 3.33 -7.76 12.18
C GLY A 54 2.34 -8.71 12.85
N SER A 55 2.84 -9.86 13.30
CA SER A 55 2.10 -10.87 14.06
C SER A 55 2.01 -10.56 15.56
N TYR A 56 2.49 -9.39 16.02
CA TYR A 56 2.42 -9.03 17.44
C TYR A 56 0.98 -8.96 17.93
N SER A 57 0.58 -10.01 18.61
CA SER A 57 -0.66 -10.07 19.38
C SER A 57 -0.32 -9.72 20.84
N GLY A 58 -0.34 -8.44 21.18
CA GLY A 58 -0.20 -8.04 22.57
C GLY A 58 -1.17 -8.84 23.44
N ASN A 59 -0.72 -9.33 24.59
CA ASN A 59 -1.42 -10.17 25.57
C ASN A 59 -2.66 -10.89 24.99
N ALA A 60 -2.39 -11.97 24.25
CA ALA A 60 -3.39 -12.74 23.55
C ALA A 60 -4.33 -13.46 24.54
N SER A 61 -5.32 -12.75 24.98
CA SER A 61 -6.56 -13.35 25.41
C SER A 61 -7.49 -13.41 24.20
N TYR A 62 -7.49 -14.54 23.52
CA TYR A 62 -8.57 -15.04 22.68
C TYR A 62 -9.06 -14.22 21.47
N SER A 63 -8.20 -13.74 20.60
CA SER A 63 -8.67 -13.43 19.25
C SER A 63 -7.55 -13.61 18.23
N SER A 64 -7.52 -14.77 17.61
CA SER A 64 -6.58 -15.22 16.59
C SER A 64 -6.66 -14.48 15.24
N THR A 65 -7.19 -13.27 15.19
CA THR A 65 -7.58 -12.63 13.93
C THR A 65 -7.04 -11.23 13.69
N ARG A 66 -6.14 -10.74 14.51
CA ARG A 66 -5.46 -9.48 14.19
C ARG A 66 -4.20 -9.75 13.38
N ASN A 67 -4.39 -10.06 12.11
CA ASN A 67 -3.29 -10.07 11.17
C ASN A 67 -3.01 -8.63 10.75
N ASN A 68 -2.04 -8.00 11.43
CA ASN A 68 -1.65 -6.62 11.14
C ASN A 68 -1.08 -6.47 9.73
N TYR A 69 -0.48 -7.53 9.16
CA TYR A 69 -0.08 -7.54 7.74
C TYR A 69 -1.27 -7.35 6.80
N LEU A 70 -2.41 -7.99 7.08
CA LEU A 70 -3.62 -7.77 6.29
C LEU A 70 -4.11 -6.33 6.42
N ALA A 71 -4.08 -5.76 7.63
CA ALA A 71 -4.43 -4.34 7.82
C ALA A 71 -3.49 -3.41 7.05
N ALA A 72 -2.18 -3.69 7.05
CA ALA A 72 -1.19 -2.96 6.27
C ALA A 72 -1.50 -3.02 4.76
N ILE A 73 -1.77 -4.22 4.23
CA ILE A 73 -2.11 -4.44 2.82
C ILE A 73 -3.35 -3.64 2.43
N VAL A 74 -4.44 -3.79 3.19
CA VAL A 74 -5.72 -3.12 2.89
C VAL A 74 -5.58 -1.60 2.95
N THR A 75 -4.88 -1.08 3.97
CA THR A 75 -4.65 0.37 4.08
C THR A 75 -3.84 0.89 2.89
N ALA A 76 -2.73 0.23 2.53
CA ALA A 76 -1.90 0.64 1.40
C ALA A 76 -2.64 0.55 0.05
N GLN A 77 -3.41 -0.53 -0.18
CA GLN A 77 -4.22 -0.69 -1.38
C GLN A 77 -5.30 0.38 -1.53
N ASN A 78 -5.96 0.74 -0.42
CA ASN A 78 -6.95 1.82 -0.43
C ASN A 78 -6.32 3.16 -0.82
N VAL A 79 -5.13 3.46 -0.32
CA VAL A 79 -4.39 4.67 -0.69
C VAL A 79 -4.04 4.67 -2.17
N LEU A 80 -3.52 3.57 -2.71
CA LEU A 80 -3.19 3.46 -4.14
C LEU A 80 -4.42 3.59 -5.04
N LYS A 81 -5.57 3.13 -4.57
CA LYS A 81 -6.85 3.25 -5.30
C LYS A 81 -7.39 4.68 -5.28
N GLU A 82 -7.28 5.36 -4.13
CA GLU A 82 -7.78 6.72 -3.93
C GLU A 82 -6.85 7.77 -4.55
N TYR A 83 -5.53 7.54 -4.47
CA TYR A 83 -4.49 8.44 -4.98
C TYR A 83 -3.53 7.73 -5.93
N PRO A 84 -3.97 7.34 -7.14
CA PRO A 84 -3.19 6.50 -8.07
C PRO A 84 -1.91 7.16 -8.58
N TYR A 85 -1.84 8.48 -8.54
CA TYR A 85 -0.68 9.26 -9.03
C TYR A 85 0.23 9.78 -7.91
N THR A 86 0.09 9.23 -6.70
CA THR A 86 0.94 9.62 -5.57
C THR A 86 2.42 9.34 -5.82
N LYS A 87 3.28 10.23 -5.33
CA LYS A 87 4.75 10.05 -5.34
C LYS A 87 5.21 8.86 -4.48
N MET A 88 4.37 8.43 -3.53
CA MET A 88 4.66 7.31 -2.62
C MET A 88 4.18 5.95 -3.17
N ARG A 89 3.88 5.88 -4.47
CA ARG A 89 3.35 4.66 -5.08
C ARG A 89 4.33 3.48 -4.97
N GLU A 90 5.61 3.72 -5.22
CA GLU A 90 6.66 2.71 -5.10
C GLU A 90 6.79 2.19 -3.66
N GLU A 91 6.82 3.10 -2.68
CA GLU A 91 6.91 2.77 -1.26
C GLU A 91 5.69 2.00 -0.74
N LEU A 92 4.50 2.35 -1.21
CA LEU A 92 3.27 1.61 -0.88
C LEU A 92 3.26 0.22 -1.52
N SER A 93 3.68 0.10 -2.78
CA SER A 93 3.72 -1.17 -3.49
C SER A 93 4.72 -2.15 -2.88
N ILE A 94 5.92 -1.70 -2.53
CA ILE A 94 6.89 -2.58 -1.84
C ILE A 94 6.40 -2.97 -0.43
N LEU A 95 5.69 -2.10 0.26
CA LEU A 95 5.11 -2.41 1.57
C LEU A 95 4.03 -3.50 1.46
N ILE A 96 3.19 -3.45 0.43
CA ILE A 96 2.20 -4.50 0.15
C ILE A 96 2.88 -5.84 -0.11
N LEU A 97 3.92 -5.86 -0.96
CA LEU A 97 4.66 -7.09 -1.27
C LEU A 97 5.30 -7.70 -0.01
N ARG A 98 5.98 -6.89 0.81
CA ARG A 98 6.56 -7.32 2.08
C ARG A 98 5.51 -7.88 3.03
N ALA A 99 4.37 -7.20 3.16
CA ALA A 99 3.29 -7.62 4.05
C ALA A 99 2.65 -8.93 3.59
N LYS A 100 2.41 -9.12 2.29
CA LYS A 100 1.93 -10.38 1.71
C LYS A 100 2.92 -11.52 1.96
N TYR A 101 4.21 -11.30 1.73
CA TYR A 101 5.25 -12.28 1.97
C TYR A 101 5.30 -12.75 3.43
N HIS A 102 5.32 -11.82 4.39
CA HIS A 102 5.31 -12.19 5.81
C HIS A 102 4.01 -12.86 6.22
N MET A 103 2.87 -12.37 5.73
CA MET A 103 1.58 -13.01 5.96
C MET A 103 1.54 -14.45 5.42
N ALA A 104 2.13 -14.70 4.27
CA ALA A 104 2.22 -16.04 3.69
C ALA A 104 3.11 -16.96 4.53
N LYS A 105 4.29 -16.49 4.96
CA LYS A 105 5.22 -17.28 5.79
C LYS A 105 4.63 -17.68 7.14
N GLU A 106 3.87 -16.81 7.77
CA GLU A 106 3.25 -17.02 9.08
C GLU A 106 1.88 -17.73 8.99
N SER A 107 1.44 -18.07 7.79
CA SER A 107 0.17 -18.75 7.57
C SER A 107 0.22 -20.22 7.92
N VAL A 108 -0.94 -20.76 8.31
CA VAL A 108 -1.16 -22.21 8.40
C VAL A 108 -0.96 -22.87 7.03
N LEU A 109 -0.54 -24.14 7.04
CA LEU A 109 -0.20 -24.89 5.82
C LEU A 109 -1.29 -24.82 4.74
N GLU A 110 -2.55 -25.00 5.14
CA GLU A 110 -3.70 -25.00 4.23
C GLU A 110 -3.90 -23.70 3.42
N LYS A 111 -3.42 -22.55 3.94
CA LYS A 111 -3.55 -21.24 3.29
C LYS A 111 -2.22 -20.69 2.76
N ARG A 112 -1.13 -21.37 3.06
CA ARG A 112 0.20 -20.90 2.74
C ARG A 112 0.44 -20.83 1.25
N GLU A 113 0.08 -21.87 0.55
CA GLU A 113 0.27 -21.97 -0.90
C GLU A 113 -0.47 -20.86 -1.64
N ASP A 114 -1.77 -20.67 -1.38
CA ASP A 114 -2.55 -19.60 -2.01
C ASP A 114 -1.93 -18.22 -1.76
N ARG A 115 -1.50 -17.95 -0.53
CA ARG A 115 -0.86 -16.68 -0.17
C ARG A 115 0.54 -16.50 -0.77
N MET A 116 1.28 -17.60 -0.97
CA MET A 116 2.55 -17.55 -1.70
C MET A 116 2.31 -17.23 -3.18
N ARG A 117 1.27 -17.78 -3.80
CA ARG A 117 0.86 -17.43 -5.18
C ARG A 117 0.46 -15.96 -5.29
N GLU A 118 -0.35 -15.45 -4.34
CA GLU A 118 -0.69 -14.01 -4.27
C GLU A 118 0.55 -13.12 -4.11
N THR A 119 1.59 -13.60 -3.44
CA THR A 119 2.86 -12.87 -3.29
C THR A 119 3.65 -12.87 -4.61
N VAL A 120 3.60 -13.95 -5.38
CA VAL A 120 4.20 -14.01 -6.73
C VAL A 120 3.50 -13.06 -7.69
N ASP A 121 2.17 -12.99 -7.66
CA ASP A 121 1.41 -12.04 -8.48
C ASP A 121 1.82 -10.60 -8.16
N GLU A 122 1.98 -10.26 -6.87
CA GLU A 122 2.43 -8.95 -6.44
C GLU A 122 3.88 -8.66 -6.85
N TYR A 123 4.76 -9.68 -6.84
CA TYR A 123 6.11 -9.55 -7.36
C TYR A 123 6.12 -9.14 -8.83
N TYR A 124 5.35 -9.83 -9.68
CA TYR A 124 5.28 -9.47 -11.09
C TYR A 124 4.65 -8.10 -11.31
N ALA A 125 3.62 -7.74 -10.55
CA ALA A 125 3.02 -6.41 -10.60
C ALA A 125 4.05 -5.33 -10.26
N PHE A 126 4.81 -5.50 -9.18
CA PHE A 126 5.86 -4.57 -8.77
C PHE A 126 6.98 -4.46 -9.81
N LYS A 127 7.47 -5.60 -10.31
CA LYS A 127 8.54 -5.65 -11.31
C LYS A 127 8.16 -4.97 -12.63
N ASN A 128 6.92 -5.14 -13.07
CA ASN A 128 6.40 -4.53 -14.29
C ASN A 128 6.24 -3.02 -14.14
N GLU A 129 5.82 -2.57 -12.96
CA GLU A 129 5.57 -1.15 -12.70
C GLU A 129 6.85 -0.39 -12.36
N PHE A 130 7.80 -1.01 -11.65
CA PHE A 130 9.04 -0.38 -11.16
C PHE A 130 10.30 -1.18 -11.52
N PRO A 131 10.62 -1.37 -12.81
CA PRO A 131 11.74 -2.22 -13.23
C PRO A 131 13.12 -1.71 -12.76
N GLU A 132 13.26 -0.39 -12.55
CA GLU A 132 14.51 0.25 -12.10
C GLU A 132 14.48 0.62 -10.60
N SER A 133 13.56 0.03 -9.82
CA SER A 133 13.41 0.31 -8.41
C SER A 133 14.66 -0.03 -7.60
N LYS A 134 14.99 0.83 -6.63
CA LYS A 134 16.01 0.56 -5.61
C LYS A 134 15.73 -0.70 -4.79
N TYR A 135 14.49 -1.16 -4.74
CA TYR A 135 14.05 -2.34 -4.01
C TYR A 135 14.14 -3.64 -4.81
N MET A 136 14.50 -3.60 -6.11
CA MET A 136 14.51 -4.80 -6.97
C MET A 136 15.30 -5.97 -6.41
N LYS A 137 16.48 -5.70 -5.80
CA LYS A 137 17.29 -6.77 -5.18
C LYS A 137 16.54 -7.49 -4.07
N GLU A 138 15.82 -6.76 -3.24
CA GLU A 138 15.01 -7.32 -2.16
C GLU A 138 13.80 -8.09 -2.71
N VAL A 139 13.16 -7.54 -3.70
CA VAL A 139 12.00 -8.13 -4.38
C VAL A 139 12.38 -9.48 -5.05
N GLU A 140 13.56 -9.56 -5.66
CA GLU A 140 14.07 -10.81 -6.23
C GLU A 140 14.41 -11.86 -5.16
N VAL A 141 14.91 -11.45 -4.00
CA VAL A 141 15.15 -12.35 -2.86
C VAL A 141 13.83 -12.92 -2.35
N ILE A 142 12.80 -12.08 -2.20
CA ILE A 142 11.45 -12.53 -1.80
C ILE A 142 10.92 -13.54 -2.82
N TYR A 143 11.01 -13.25 -4.11
CA TYR A 143 10.56 -14.16 -5.17
C TYR A 143 11.28 -15.51 -5.14
N ALA A 144 12.61 -15.49 -4.98
CA ALA A 144 13.41 -16.71 -4.90
C ALA A 144 13.08 -17.58 -3.66
N ASP A 145 12.67 -16.95 -2.56
CA ASP A 145 12.21 -17.69 -1.37
C ASP A 145 10.82 -18.28 -1.58
N VAL A 146 9.87 -17.50 -2.11
CA VAL A 146 8.50 -17.93 -2.37
C VAL A 146 8.44 -19.05 -3.41
N SER A 147 9.23 -18.97 -4.46
CA SER A 147 9.27 -19.98 -5.54
C SER A 147 9.64 -21.38 -5.03
N LYS A 148 10.43 -21.49 -3.96
CA LYS A 148 10.77 -22.80 -3.36
C LYS A 148 9.55 -23.50 -2.77
N TYR A 149 8.60 -22.75 -2.24
CA TYR A 149 7.38 -23.33 -1.64
C TYR A 149 6.37 -23.76 -2.69
N ILE A 150 6.34 -23.12 -3.85
CA ILE A 150 5.41 -23.48 -4.95
C ILE A 150 5.91 -24.68 -5.73
N SER A 151 7.24 -24.82 -5.91
CA SER A 151 7.84 -25.90 -6.69
C SER A 151 7.82 -27.26 -5.97
N THR A 152 7.58 -27.29 -4.66
CA THR A 152 7.62 -28.53 -3.85
C THR A 152 6.30 -29.31 -3.93
N ASP A 153 5.23 -28.70 -4.45
CA ASP A 153 3.89 -29.33 -4.48
C ASP A 153 3.52 -29.91 -5.86
N GLU A 154 4.46 -29.94 -6.84
CA GLU A 154 4.28 -30.56 -8.16
C GLU A 154 4.91 -32.00 -8.28
N GLU A 155 5.44 -32.56 -7.20
CA GLU A 155 5.89 -33.95 -7.09
C GLU A 155 4.91 -34.81 -6.28
#